data_a491a4919758364e5e53d8676bacff06
#
_entry.id   a491a4919758364e5e53d8676bacff06
#
_cell.length_a   1.000
_cell.length_b   1.000
_cell.length_c   1.000
_cell.angle_alpha   90.00
_cell.angle_beta   90.00
_cell.angle_gamma   90.00
#
_symmetry.space_group_name_H-M   'P 1'
#
loop_
_entity.id
_entity.type
_entity.pdbx_description
1 polymer ?
#
loop_
_entity_poly.entity_id
_entity_poly.type
_entity_poly.pdbx_seq_one_letter_code
_entity_poly.pdbx_strand_id
1 'polypeptide(L)'
;MNIKIKTKIWIWDGPNPWYFITIPEKDSNKIREKFRTVHRGWGSIPVQAKIGNSSWKTSIFWEKKGTYLLPVKKQIRNAEKISNGSLVNLQLYIENNI
;
A
#
# COMPACT_ATOMS: atom_id res chain seq x y z
N MET A 1 4.28 -10.65 -8.42
CA MET A 1 3.68 -9.47 -9.08
C MET A 1 4.38 -8.21 -8.61
N ASN A 2 4.88 -7.43 -9.53
CA ASN A 2 5.55 -6.17 -9.22
C ASN A 2 4.73 -5.00 -9.77
N ILE A 3 4.51 -3.99 -8.93
CA ILE A 3 3.74 -2.80 -9.31
C ILE A 3 4.52 -1.57 -8.92
N LYS A 4 4.62 -0.60 -9.83
CA LYS A 4 5.22 0.71 -9.56
C LYS A 4 4.14 1.77 -9.62
N ILE A 5 4.04 2.58 -8.57
CA ILE A 5 3.00 3.57 -8.41
C ILE A 5 3.62 4.89 -8.01
N LYS A 6 3.15 5.98 -8.63
CA LYS A 6 3.51 7.33 -8.23
C LYS A 6 2.25 8.03 -7.76
N THR A 7 2.20 8.39 -6.48
CA THR A 7 1.01 8.98 -5.89
C THR A 7 1.36 9.75 -4.62
N LYS A 8 0.38 10.43 -4.07
CA LYS A 8 0.56 11.19 -2.83
C LYS A 8 0.19 10.34 -1.63
N ILE A 9 1.00 10.45 -0.57
CA ILE A 9 0.65 9.90 0.72
C ILE A 9 -0.37 10.83 1.39
N TRP A 10 -1.27 10.27 2.18
CA TRP A 10 -2.27 11.05 2.90
C TRP A 10 -2.42 10.54 4.33
N ILE A 11 -2.93 11.40 5.20
CA ILE A 11 -3.11 11.10 6.61
C ILE A 11 -4.59 10.86 6.91
N TRP A 12 -4.87 9.78 7.66
CA TRP A 12 -6.15 9.58 8.27
C TRP A 12 -6.11 10.27 9.64
N ASP A 13 -6.92 11.31 9.79
CA ASP A 13 -6.84 12.21 10.94
C ASP A 13 -7.80 11.77 12.04
N GLY A 14 -7.42 10.72 12.75
CA GLY A 14 -8.17 10.20 13.88
C GLY A 14 -7.37 10.34 15.17
N PRO A 15 -7.84 9.71 16.27
CA PRO A 15 -7.14 9.74 17.56
C PRO A 15 -5.71 9.24 17.49
N ASN A 16 -5.46 8.26 16.62
CA ASN A 16 -4.12 7.76 16.32
C ASN A 16 -3.91 7.90 14.82
N PRO A 17 -3.33 9.00 14.37
CA PRO A 17 -3.25 9.26 12.92
C PRO A 17 -2.42 8.21 12.21
N TRP A 18 -2.94 7.77 11.07
CA TRP A 18 -2.30 6.80 10.19
C TRP A 18 -1.98 7.45 8.88
N TYR A 19 -0.86 7.07 8.28
CA TYR A 19 -0.48 7.52 6.95
C TYR A 19 -0.68 6.39 5.96
N PHE A 20 -1.37 6.72 4.85
CA PHE A 20 -1.73 5.73 3.84
C PHE A 20 -1.33 6.19 2.45
N ILE A 21 -1.06 5.20 1.61
CA ILE A 21 -1.02 5.36 0.16
C ILE A 21 -2.22 4.60 -0.39
N THR A 22 -3.03 5.27 -1.21
CA THR A 22 -4.12 4.61 -1.93
C THR A 22 -3.55 4.02 -3.20
N ILE A 23 -3.66 2.70 -3.35
CA ILE A 23 -3.27 2.03 -4.59
C ILE A 23 -4.31 2.42 -5.66
N PRO A 24 -3.89 2.98 -6.81
CA PRO A 24 -4.86 3.41 -7.83
C PRO A 24 -5.84 2.30 -8.20
N GLU A 25 -7.05 2.69 -8.58
CA GLU A 25 -8.13 1.76 -8.86
C GLU A 25 -7.72 0.71 -9.90
N LYS A 26 -7.03 1.13 -10.95
CA LYS A 26 -6.57 0.21 -12.00
C LYS A 26 -5.67 -0.88 -11.44
N ASP A 27 -4.69 -0.50 -10.62
CA ASP A 27 -3.77 -1.46 -10.01
C ASP A 27 -4.46 -2.29 -8.94
N SER A 28 -5.36 -1.69 -8.16
CA SER A 28 -6.14 -2.39 -7.15
C SER A 28 -7.00 -3.49 -7.79
N ASN A 29 -7.62 -3.21 -8.92
CA ASN A 29 -8.43 -4.20 -9.63
C ASN A 29 -7.58 -5.36 -10.15
N LYS A 30 -6.39 -5.08 -10.65
CA LYS A 30 -5.46 -6.13 -11.09
C LYS A 30 -5.05 -7.04 -9.93
N ILE A 31 -4.75 -6.45 -8.79
CA ILE A 31 -4.37 -7.19 -7.59
C ILE A 31 -5.53 -8.06 -7.13
N ARG A 32 -6.72 -7.48 -7.02
CA ARG A 32 -7.91 -8.19 -6.56
C ARG A 32 -8.24 -9.36 -7.47
N GLU A 33 -8.20 -9.15 -8.77
CA GLU A 33 -8.49 -10.19 -9.74
C GLU A 33 -7.52 -11.36 -9.61
N LYS A 34 -6.23 -11.06 -9.43
CA LYS A 34 -5.20 -12.09 -9.34
C LYS A 34 -5.27 -12.89 -8.03
N PHE A 35 -5.57 -12.22 -6.91
CA PHE A 35 -5.45 -12.83 -5.59
C PHE A 35 -6.77 -13.13 -4.88
N ARG A 36 -7.91 -12.85 -5.50
CA ARG A 36 -9.21 -13.02 -4.85
C ARG A 36 -9.51 -14.45 -4.40
N THR A 37 -9.01 -15.45 -5.13
CA THR A 37 -9.21 -16.86 -4.77
C THR A 37 -8.30 -17.29 -3.64
N VAL A 38 -7.16 -16.63 -3.47
CA VAL A 38 -6.18 -16.95 -2.44
C VAL A 38 -6.54 -16.27 -1.13
N HIS A 39 -7.01 -15.03 -1.20
CA HIS A 39 -7.28 -14.19 -0.03
C HIS A 39 -8.77 -13.91 0.20
N ARG A 40 -9.63 -14.75 -0.32
CA ARG A 40 -11.07 -14.56 -0.20
C ARG A 40 -11.50 -14.41 1.27
N GLY A 41 -12.31 -13.40 1.53
CA GLY A 41 -12.87 -13.14 2.85
C GLY A 41 -11.96 -12.41 3.82
N TRP A 42 -10.70 -12.18 3.47
CA TRP A 42 -9.74 -11.55 4.37
C TRP A 42 -9.57 -10.06 4.16
N GLY A 43 -9.69 -9.58 2.95
CA GLY A 43 -9.56 -8.16 2.66
C GLY A 43 -8.15 -7.60 2.82
N SER A 44 -7.15 -8.42 3.14
CA SER A 44 -5.76 -7.98 3.25
C SER A 44 -4.83 -8.93 2.53
N ILE A 45 -3.74 -8.38 2.00
CA ILE A 45 -2.73 -9.14 1.25
C ILE A 45 -1.36 -8.73 1.76
N PRO A 46 -0.52 -9.68 2.19
CA PRO A 46 0.85 -9.36 2.59
C PRO A 46 1.66 -8.93 1.37
N VAL A 47 2.46 -7.89 1.55
CA VAL A 47 3.27 -7.33 0.47
C VAL A 47 4.64 -6.92 0.99
N GLN A 48 5.58 -6.75 0.08
CA GLN A 48 6.81 -6.05 0.35
C GLN A 48 6.74 -4.71 -0.38
N ALA A 49 6.96 -3.63 0.36
CA ALA A 49 6.88 -2.28 -0.16
C ALA A 49 8.25 -1.63 -0.16
N LYS A 50 8.50 -0.77 -1.14
CA LYS A 50 9.74 -0.01 -1.22
C LYS A 50 9.44 1.42 -1.63
N ILE A 51 10.00 2.37 -0.89
CA ILE A 51 10.00 3.80 -1.22
C ILE A 51 11.43 4.27 -1.08
N GLY A 52 12.00 4.84 -2.15
CA GLY A 52 13.39 5.29 -2.11
C GLY A 52 14.34 4.16 -1.78
N ASN A 53 15.10 4.32 -0.70
CA ASN A 53 16.05 3.31 -0.23
C ASN A 53 15.48 2.43 0.89
N SER A 54 14.23 2.63 1.26
CA SER A 54 13.60 1.91 2.36
C SER A 54 12.65 0.84 1.86
N SER A 55 12.78 -0.37 2.42
CA SER A 55 11.90 -1.50 2.12
C SER A 55 11.34 -2.05 3.41
N TRP A 56 10.10 -2.50 3.36
CA TRP A 56 9.50 -3.13 4.55
C TRP A 56 8.39 -4.09 4.14
N LYS A 57 8.10 -5.02 5.03
CA LYS A 57 6.99 -5.96 4.88
C LYS A 57 5.77 -5.39 5.57
N THR A 58 4.65 -5.45 4.89
CA THR A 58 3.38 -4.94 5.41
C THR A 58 2.25 -5.67 4.72
N SER A 59 1.04 -5.12 4.81
CA SER A 59 -0.12 -5.63 4.09
C SER A 59 -0.88 -4.48 3.48
N ILE A 60 -1.54 -4.75 2.37
CA ILE A 60 -2.50 -3.81 1.79
C ILE A 60 -3.90 -4.27 2.16
N PHE A 61 -4.82 -3.32 2.35
CA PHE A 61 -6.16 -3.59 2.85
C PHE A 61 -7.19 -3.08 1.84
N TRP A 62 -8.17 -3.94 1.53
CA TRP A 62 -9.28 -3.56 0.67
C TRP A 62 -10.23 -2.64 1.42
N GLU A 63 -10.61 -1.53 0.79
CA GLU A 63 -11.60 -0.63 1.35
C GLU A 63 -12.86 -0.58 0.49
N LYS A 64 -13.96 -0.09 1.06
CA LYS A 64 -15.27 -0.08 0.40
C LYS A 64 -15.30 0.73 -0.89
N LYS A 65 -14.39 1.66 -1.06
CA LYS A 65 -14.32 2.48 -2.29
C LYS A 65 -13.79 1.72 -3.49
N GLY A 66 -13.29 0.52 -3.28
CA GLY A 66 -12.80 -0.31 -4.39
C GLY A 66 -11.31 -0.17 -4.66
N THR A 67 -10.54 0.25 -3.66
CA THR A 67 -9.09 0.35 -3.76
C THR A 67 -8.43 -0.34 -2.56
N TYR A 68 -7.14 -0.65 -2.70
CA TYR A 68 -6.32 -1.08 -1.57
C TYR A 68 -5.62 0.10 -0.94
N LEU A 69 -5.46 0.05 0.38
CA LEU A 69 -4.68 1.02 1.14
C LEU A 69 -3.41 0.36 1.65
N LEU A 70 -2.30 1.10 1.56
CA LEU A 70 -1.00 0.70 2.11
C LEU A 70 -0.64 1.62 3.27
N PRO A 71 -0.50 1.10 4.50
CA PRO A 71 -0.03 1.92 5.62
C PRO A 71 1.47 2.16 5.50
N VAL A 72 1.89 3.38 5.83
CA VAL A 72 3.31 3.75 5.82
C VAL A 72 3.73 4.13 7.23
N LYS A 73 4.51 3.27 7.87
CA LYS A 73 4.91 3.47 9.27
C LYS A 73 5.89 4.62 9.44
N LYS A 74 5.93 5.14 10.67
CA LYS A 74 6.73 6.31 11.02
C LYS A 74 8.21 6.15 10.67
N GLN A 75 8.77 4.96 10.91
CA GLN A 75 10.16 4.67 10.61
C GLN A 75 10.50 4.95 9.13
N ILE A 76 9.63 4.52 8.22
CA ILE A 76 9.81 4.74 6.79
C ILE A 76 9.63 6.20 6.43
N ARG A 77 8.61 6.85 7.00
CA ARG A 77 8.36 8.29 6.75
C ARG A 77 9.55 9.14 7.17
N ASN A 78 10.15 8.82 8.31
CA ASN A 78 11.32 9.56 8.80
C ASN A 78 12.54 9.31 7.91
N ALA A 79 12.78 8.06 7.54
CA ALA A 79 13.93 7.70 6.70
C ALA A 79 13.86 8.36 5.32
N GLU A 80 12.68 8.47 4.74
CA GLU A 80 12.48 9.03 3.40
C GLU A 80 11.99 10.49 3.40
N LYS A 81 11.89 11.09 4.58
CA LYS A 81 11.43 12.49 4.75
C LYS A 81 10.06 12.73 4.12
N ILE A 82 9.12 11.84 4.41
CA ILE A 82 7.77 11.87 3.84
C ILE A 82 6.80 12.49 4.84
N SER A 83 5.96 13.40 4.36
CA SER A 83 4.90 14.00 5.14
C SER A 83 3.58 13.95 4.37
N ASN A 84 2.49 14.38 5.00
CA ASN A 84 1.18 14.42 4.36
C ASN A 84 1.24 15.22 3.07
N GLY A 85 0.78 14.64 1.98
CA GLY A 85 0.79 15.27 0.68
C GLY A 85 2.06 15.07 -0.14
N SER A 86 3.09 14.43 0.42
CA SER A 86 4.31 14.13 -0.33
C SER A 86 4.00 13.21 -1.50
N LEU A 87 4.61 13.50 -2.65
CA LEU A 87 4.55 12.62 -3.80
C LEU A 87 5.60 11.52 -3.62
N VAL A 88 5.19 10.27 -3.71
CA VAL A 88 6.09 9.13 -3.49
C VAL A 88 6.06 8.18 -4.67
N ASN A 89 7.19 7.53 -4.92
CA ASN A 89 7.31 6.44 -5.86
C ASN A 89 7.34 5.15 -5.07
N LEU A 90 6.27 4.38 -5.18
CA LEU A 90 6.09 3.14 -4.45
C LEU A 90 6.32 1.95 -5.37
N GLN A 91 7.08 0.98 -4.89
CA GLN A 91 7.18 -0.31 -5.54
C GLN A 91 6.56 -1.35 -4.62
N LEU A 92 5.64 -2.14 -5.16
CA LEU A 92 5.01 -3.25 -4.43
C LEU A 92 5.43 -4.56 -5.04
N TYR A 93 5.80 -5.49 -4.18
CA TYR A 93 6.01 -6.87 -4.57
C TYR A 93 5.03 -7.77 -3.82
N ILE A 94 4.28 -8.57 -4.56
CA ILE A 94 3.31 -9.51 -4.02
C ILE A 94 3.66 -10.89 -4.55
N GLU A 95 3.91 -11.83 -3.65
CA GLU A 95 4.23 -13.19 -4.04
C GLU A 95 3.03 -13.87 -4.71
N ASN A 96 3.29 -14.60 -5.79
CA ASN A 96 2.23 -15.23 -6.57
C ASN A 96 1.66 -16.48 -5.92
N ASN A 97 2.37 -17.09 -5.00
CA ASN A 97 2.03 -18.39 -4.44
C ASN A 97 1.65 -18.37 -2.96
N ILE A 98 1.21 -17.25 -2.47
CA ILE A 98 0.79 -17.14 -1.07
C ILE A 98 -0.67 -17.49 -0.88
#